data_e9705fa1909257d61564525e20f6342a
#
_entry.id   e9705fa1909257d61564525e20f6342a
#
_cell.length_a   1.000
_cell.length_b   1.000
_cell.length_c   1.000
_cell.angle_alpha   90.00
_cell.angle_beta   90.00
_cell.angle_gamma   90.00
#
_symmetry.space_group_name_H-M   'P 1'
#
loop_
_entity.id
_entity.type
_entity.pdbx_description
1 polymer ?
#
loop_
_entity_poly.entity_id
_entity_poly.type
_entity_poly.pdbx_seq_one_letter_code
_entity_poly.pdbx_strand_id
1 'polypeptide(L)'
;MSRRVKCLFCDRSFDDKHKYCDHIVYKHNNQIPEDCEDGYEFAYSLFVNKPMGRLCLMCRKRKVAFNDDTLKYARLCDDPKCKEAYVKMMKSRMVNVYGKEHLLNDGAQQRKMMINHVDARDYVWDENHKFRVIGNYEVDFLNHLKDMDWSPDDIIAPSPVDFHYKWGDGTQHLYIPDFFIPSLNLHVEIKQGNFNTSFMEHNRGIEARKDQMMRNECKRTGMHYIKIMDKKYDEFDNEYVESPNNRPEQG
;
A
#
# COMPACT_ATOMS: atom_id res chain seq x y z
N MET A 1 25.45 -9.21 -3.69
CA MET A 1 26.58 -8.29 -3.99
C MET A 1 26.06 -7.24 -4.97
N SER A 2 26.03 -5.96 -4.60
CA SER A 2 25.66 -4.88 -5.51
C SER A 2 26.74 -4.75 -6.60
N ARG A 3 26.32 -4.72 -7.85
CA ARG A 3 27.23 -4.57 -9.00
C ARG A 3 27.77 -3.14 -9.01
N ARG A 4 29.09 -2.94 -8.81
CA ARG A 4 29.74 -1.64 -9.03
C ARG A 4 29.91 -1.38 -10.51
N VAL A 5 29.52 -0.19 -10.96
CA VAL A 5 29.68 0.28 -12.35
C VAL A 5 30.78 1.34 -12.38
N LYS A 6 31.80 1.14 -13.21
CA LYS A 6 32.89 2.10 -13.40
C LYS A 6 32.43 3.21 -14.36
N CYS A 7 32.78 4.45 -14.06
CA CYS A 7 32.57 5.56 -14.99
C CYS A 7 33.37 5.33 -16.28
N LEU A 8 32.78 5.60 -17.43
CA LEU A 8 33.46 5.48 -18.72
C LEU A 8 34.46 6.60 -18.97
N PHE A 9 34.38 7.71 -18.24
CA PHE A 9 35.15 8.93 -18.50
C PHE A 9 36.19 9.22 -17.41
N CYS A 10 36.19 8.46 -16.28
CA CYS A 10 37.19 8.56 -15.22
C CYS A 10 37.25 7.27 -14.37
N ASP A 11 38.14 7.22 -13.38
CA ASP A 11 38.41 6.02 -12.58
C ASP A 11 37.43 5.79 -11.43
N ARG A 12 36.39 6.61 -11.28
CA ARG A 12 35.37 6.44 -10.21
C ARG A 12 34.44 5.26 -10.51
N SER A 13 34.00 4.59 -9.45
CA SER A 13 33.04 3.48 -9.54
C SER A 13 31.89 3.70 -8.57
N PHE A 14 30.68 3.31 -8.98
CA PHE A 14 29.42 3.55 -8.27
C PHE A 14 28.61 2.27 -8.13
N ASP A 15 27.95 2.10 -7.02
CA ASP A 15 26.99 1.04 -6.72
C ASP A 15 25.54 1.56 -6.75
N ASP A 16 25.39 2.88 -6.76
CA ASP A 16 24.11 3.58 -6.80
C ASP A 16 23.93 4.32 -8.15
N LYS A 17 22.78 4.10 -8.79
CA LYS A 17 22.45 4.65 -10.10
C LYS A 17 22.30 6.18 -10.11
N HIS A 18 21.72 6.76 -9.03
CA HIS A 18 21.54 8.21 -8.97
C HIS A 18 22.89 8.91 -8.81
N LYS A 19 23.74 8.42 -7.92
CA LYS A 19 25.11 8.94 -7.76
C LYS A 19 25.92 8.85 -9.05
N TYR A 20 25.74 7.77 -9.83
CA TYR A 20 26.38 7.63 -11.14
C TYR A 20 25.84 8.66 -12.14
N CYS A 21 24.53 8.80 -12.26
CA CYS A 21 23.91 9.75 -13.19
C CYS A 21 24.29 11.20 -12.83
N ASP A 22 24.21 11.57 -11.55
CA ASP A 22 24.66 12.88 -11.06
C ASP A 22 26.12 13.13 -11.42
N HIS A 23 26.97 12.14 -11.23
CA HIS A 23 28.39 12.25 -11.56
C HIS A 23 28.62 12.51 -13.05
N ILE A 24 27.91 11.81 -13.95
CA ILE A 24 28.01 12.05 -15.40
C ILE A 24 27.51 13.44 -15.75
N VAL A 25 26.31 13.82 -15.28
CA VAL A 25 25.67 15.09 -15.63
C VAL A 25 26.49 16.29 -15.11
N TYR A 26 27.04 16.24 -13.90
CA TYR A 26 27.76 17.37 -13.31
C TYR A 26 29.26 17.39 -13.57
N LYS A 27 29.91 16.27 -13.83
CA LYS A 27 31.36 16.18 -14.00
C LYS A 27 31.80 15.89 -15.44
N HIS A 28 30.92 15.32 -16.23
CA HIS A 28 31.20 14.90 -17.61
C HIS A 28 30.13 15.38 -18.58
N ASN A 29 29.49 16.52 -18.32
CA ASN A 29 28.47 17.12 -19.18
C ASN A 29 28.94 17.33 -20.62
N ASN A 30 30.22 17.64 -20.83
CA ASN A 30 30.86 17.77 -22.13
C ASN A 30 31.02 16.44 -22.90
N GLN A 31 30.74 15.32 -22.26
CA GLN A 31 30.73 13.99 -22.86
C GLN A 31 29.32 13.52 -23.24
N ILE A 32 28.29 14.29 -22.87
CA ILE A 32 26.92 14.06 -23.28
C ILE A 32 26.79 14.52 -24.74
N PRO A 33 26.29 13.67 -25.63
CA PRO A 33 26.11 14.04 -27.04
C PRO A 33 25.22 15.27 -27.21
N GLU A 34 25.55 16.17 -28.12
CA GLU A 34 24.79 17.42 -28.35
C GLU A 34 23.35 17.17 -28.83
N ASP A 35 23.08 16.03 -29.47
CA ASP A 35 21.76 15.57 -29.89
C ASP A 35 20.98 14.85 -28.79
N CYS A 36 21.56 14.71 -27.62
CA CYS A 36 20.91 14.10 -26.45
C CYS A 36 20.04 15.13 -25.74
N GLU A 37 18.72 14.93 -25.77
CA GLU A 37 17.75 15.83 -25.12
C GLU A 37 17.79 15.75 -23.60
N ASP A 38 18.24 14.61 -23.04
CA ASP A 38 18.20 14.33 -21.60
C ASP A 38 19.50 13.68 -21.11
N GLY A 39 20.29 14.46 -20.39
CA GLY A 39 21.58 14.02 -19.84
C GLY A 39 21.46 12.92 -18.78
N TYR A 40 20.36 12.88 -18.02
CA TYR A 40 20.10 11.80 -17.04
C TYR A 40 19.71 10.50 -17.74
N GLU A 41 18.91 10.56 -18.82
CA GLU A 41 18.60 9.39 -19.64
C GLU A 41 19.89 8.79 -20.25
N PHE A 42 20.77 9.65 -20.77
CA PHE A 42 22.08 9.23 -21.28
C PHE A 42 22.91 8.55 -20.19
N ALA A 43 23.09 9.19 -19.06
CA ALA A 43 23.85 8.63 -17.94
C ALA A 43 23.27 7.31 -17.43
N TYR A 44 21.94 7.22 -17.34
CA TYR A 44 21.25 5.99 -16.97
C TYR A 44 21.48 4.87 -17.98
N SER A 45 21.45 5.17 -19.27
CA SER A 45 21.73 4.20 -20.34
C SER A 45 23.12 3.57 -20.19
N LEU A 46 24.13 4.37 -19.84
CA LEU A 46 25.48 3.91 -19.56
C LEU A 46 25.52 3.02 -18.31
N PHE A 47 24.84 3.42 -17.24
CA PHE A 47 24.79 2.65 -16.00
C PHE A 47 24.21 1.25 -16.19
N VAL A 48 23.09 1.15 -16.92
CA VAL A 48 22.41 -0.13 -17.17
C VAL A 48 22.95 -0.90 -18.36
N ASN A 49 23.87 -0.30 -19.12
CA ASN A 49 24.41 -0.80 -20.39
C ASN A 49 23.30 -1.18 -21.39
N LYS A 50 22.40 -0.23 -21.66
CA LYS A 50 21.28 -0.36 -22.60
C LYS A 50 21.14 0.91 -23.42
N PRO A 51 20.64 0.81 -24.66
CA PRO A 51 20.41 1.99 -25.48
C PRO A 51 19.39 2.93 -24.83
N MET A 52 19.54 4.23 -25.12
CA MET A 52 18.57 5.26 -24.74
C MET A 52 17.25 5.05 -25.48
N GLY A 53 16.20 5.55 -24.86
CA GLY A 53 14.85 5.48 -25.41
C GLY A 53 14.20 4.12 -25.15
N ARG A 54 12.93 4.18 -24.76
CA ARG A 54 12.07 3.01 -24.63
C ARG A 54 10.80 3.25 -25.44
N LEU A 55 10.36 2.23 -26.13
CA LEU A 55 9.10 2.30 -26.88
C LEU A 55 7.92 1.94 -25.97
N CYS A 56 6.79 2.57 -26.25
CA CYS A 56 5.51 2.28 -25.60
C CYS A 56 5.19 0.79 -25.67
N LEU A 57 4.82 0.23 -24.51
CA LEU A 57 4.47 -1.18 -24.38
C LEU A 57 3.34 -1.61 -25.33
N MET A 58 2.38 -0.71 -25.58
CA MET A 58 1.20 -1.02 -26.39
C MET A 58 1.44 -0.82 -27.89
N CYS A 59 1.81 0.39 -28.34
CA CYS A 59 1.94 0.64 -29.77
C CYS A 59 3.32 0.25 -30.33
N ARG A 60 4.37 0.17 -29.51
CA ARG A 60 5.77 -0.11 -29.90
C ARG A 60 6.32 0.82 -30.97
N LYS A 61 5.73 2.00 -31.11
CA LYS A 61 6.10 2.99 -32.16
C LYS A 61 6.62 4.29 -31.57
N ARG A 62 6.00 4.76 -30.48
CA ARG A 62 6.34 6.04 -29.84
C ARG A 62 7.27 5.81 -28.67
N LYS A 63 8.25 6.68 -28.51
CA LYS A 63 9.07 6.74 -27.30
C LYS A 63 8.20 7.08 -26.10
N VAL A 64 8.57 6.62 -24.94
CA VAL A 64 7.93 6.95 -23.67
C VAL A 64 8.81 7.91 -22.89
N ALA A 65 8.20 8.71 -22.00
CA ALA A 65 8.92 9.65 -21.17
C ALA A 65 9.88 8.92 -20.21
N PHE A 66 11.04 9.52 -20.02
CA PHE A 66 11.97 9.19 -18.96
C PHE A 66 11.72 10.14 -17.79
N ASN A 67 11.88 9.67 -16.57
CA ASN A 67 11.73 10.46 -15.35
C ASN A 67 13.07 10.48 -14.61
N ASP A 68 13.67 11.66 -14.53
CA ASP A 68 15.01 11.92 -13.98
C ASP A 68 15.08 11.63 -12.49
N ASP A 69 14.03 11.99 -11.72
CA ASP A 69 13.99 11.79 -10.28
C ASP A 69 14.03 10.32 -9.90
N THR A 70 13.33 9.48 -10.67
CA THR A 70 13.22 8.05 -10.38
C THR A 70 14.16 7.20 -11.22
N LEU A 71 14.77 7.76 -12.25
CA LEU A 71 15.56 7.10 -13.29
C LEU A 71 14.80 5.90 -13.88
N LYS A 72 13.58 6.17 -14.37
CA LYS A 72 12.70 5.14 -14.95
C LYS A 72 11.97 5.67 -16.18
N TYR A 73 11.79 4.78 -17.14
CA TYR A 73 10.90 5.05 -18.27
C TYR A 73 9.44 4.80 -17.90
N ALA A 74 8.55 5.64 -18.41
CA ALA A 74 7.12 5.33 -18.42
C ALA A 74 6.87 4.01 -19.19
N ARG A 75 5.75 3.37 -18.93
CA ARG A 75 5.35 2.15 -19.66
C ARG A 75 4.64 2.45 -20.97
N LEU A 76 3.95 3.58 -21.02
CA LEU A 76 3.06 3.98 -22.10
C LEU A 76 3.43 5.38 -22.58
N CYS A 77 3.21 5.64 -23.87
CA CYS A 77 3.21 6.99 -24.43
C CYS A 77 1.92 7.73 -24.03
N ASP A 78 1.88 9.03 -24.35
CA ASP A 78 0.75 9.90 -23.98
C ASP A 78 -0.53 9.68 -24.77
N ASP A 79 -0.52 8.79 -25.76
CA ASP A 79 -1.70 8.47 -26.57
C ASP A 79 -2.79 7.83 -25.71
N PRO A 80 -4.00 8.45 -25.62
CA PRO A 80 -5.12 7.90 -24.87
C PRO A 80 -5.49 6.47 -25.30
N LYS A 81 -5.38 6.17 -26.59
CA LYS A 81 -5.66 4.82 -27.13
C LYS A 81 -4.72 3.77 -26.55
N CYS A 82 -3.46 4.12 -26.30
CA CYS A 82 -2.51 3.22 -25.66
C CYS A 82 -2.83 3.00 -24.18
N LYS A 83 -3.28 4.04 -23.49
CA LYS A 83 -3.72 3.95 -22.08
C LYS A 83 -4.95 3.06 -21.94
N GLU A 84 -5.97 3.28 -22.78
CA GLU A 84 -7.19 2.46 -22.83
C GLU A 84 -6.89 0.99 -23.16
N ALA A 85 -6.09 0.75 -24.19
CA ALA A 85 -5.71 -0.59 -24.59
C ALA A 85 -4.95 -1.34 -23.48
N TYR A 86 -4.08 -0.62 -22.75
CA TYR A 86 -3.38 -1.19 -21.61
C TYR A 86 -4.33 -1.56 -20.46
N VAL A 87 -5.26 -0.67 -20.11
CA VAL A 87 -6.29 -0.94 -19.08
C VAL A 87 -7.11 -2.17 -19.48
N LYS A 88 -7.56 -2.24 -20.74
CA LYS A 88 -8.30 -3.41 -21.24
C LYS A 88 -7.50 -4.70 -21.16
N MET A 89 -6.23 -4.65 -21.55
CA MET A 89 -5.32 -5.79 -21.46
C MET A 89 -5.14 -6.26 -19.99
N MET A 90 -4.94 -5.31 -19.06
CA MET A 90 -4.80 -5.65 -17.64
C MET A 90 -6.07 -6.26 -17.05
N LYS A 91 -7.25 -5.70 -17.38
CA LYS A 91 -8.55 -6.28 -16.98
C LYS A 91 -8.72 -7.70 -17.51
N SER A 92 -8.47 -7.93 -18.80
CA SER A 92 -8.54 -9.25 -19.39
C SER A 92 -7.58 -10.25 -18.72
N ARG A 93 -6.35 -9.81 -18.41
CA ARG A 93 -5.40 -10.63 -17.67
C ARG A 93 -5.91 -10.99 -16.27
N MET A 94 -6.52 -10.03 -15.57
CA MET A 94 -7.12 -10.26 -14.24
C MET A 94 -8.26 -11.28 -14.32
N VAL A 95 -9.15 -11.16 -15.31
CA VAL A 95 -10.22 -12.14 -15.55
C VAL A 95 -9.65 -13.53 -15.84
N ASN A 96 -8.64 -13.63 -16.71
CA ASN A 96 -8.04 -14.91 -17.06
C ASN A 96 -7.31 -15.60 -15.90
N VAL A 97 -6.66 -14.82 -15.01
CA VAL A 97 -5.89 -15.39 -13.89
C VAL A 97 -6.74 -15.61 -12.66
N TYR A 98 -7.70 -14.72 -12.39
CA TYR A 98 -8.44 -14.67 -11.13
C TYR A 98 -9.96 -14.79 -11.30
N GLY A 99 -10.46 -14.88 -12.53
CA GLY A 99 -11.90 -14.94 -12.82
C GLY A 99 -12.66 -13.65 -12.61
N LYS A 100 -11.98 -12.52 -12.30
CA LYS A 100 -12.60 -11.22 -11.94
C LYS A 100 -11.81 -10.05 -12.52
N GLU A 101 -12.51 -8.99 -12.97
CA GLU A 101 -11.86 -7.76 -13.49
C GLU A 101 -11.10 -6.97 -12.41
N HIS A 102 -11.61 -7.01 -11.18
CA HIS A 102 -11.04 -6.28 -10.05
C HIS A 102 -10.89 -7.20 -8.84
N LEU A 103 -9.66 -7.46 -8.42
CA LEU A 103 -9.36 -8.24 -7.20
C LEU A 103 -9.77 -7.50 -5.92
N LEU A 104 -9.81 -6.17 -5.95
CA LEU A 104 -10.15 -5.34 -4.80
C LEU A 104 -11.60 -5.50 -4.33
N ASN A 105 -12.48 -6.15 -5.14
CA ASN A 105 -13.86 -6.44 -4.77
C ASN A 105 -14.05 -7.89 -4.26
N ASP A 106 -12.96 -8.61 -4.04
CA ASP A 106 -12.95 -9.96 -3.49
C ASP A 106 -12.25 -9.95 -2.12
N GLY A 107 -13.03 -10.12 -1.05
CA GLY A 107 -12.50 -10.07 0.30
C GLY A 107 -11.44 -11.14 0.60
N ALA A 108 -11.59 -12.34 0.07
CA ALA A 108 -10.60 -13.39 0.26
C ALA A 108 -9.26 -13.04 -0.42
N GLN A 109 -9.32 -12.49 -1.63
CA GLN A 109 -8.11 -12.03 -2.33
C GLN A 109 -7.49 -10.81 -1.65
N GLN A 110 -8.31 -9.88 -1.19
CA GLN A 110 -7.81 -8.68 -0.49
C GLN A 110 -7.13 -9.08 0.82
N ARG A 111 -7.73 -9.97 1.64
CA ARG A 111 -7.08 -10.52 2.85
C ARG A 111 -5.76 -11.22 2.51
N LYS A 112 -5.73 -12.02 1.46
CA LYS A 112 -4.49 -12.65 0.99
C LYS A 112 -3.42 -11.62 0.59
N MET A 113 -3.81 -10.51 -0.04
CA MET A 113 -2.90 -9.42 -0.37
C MET A 113 -2.40 -8.69 0.88
N MET A 114 -3.25 -8.46 1.88
CA MET A 114 -2.86 -7.88 3.17
C MET A 114 -1.84 -8.78 3.89
N ILE A 115 -2.12 -10.07 4.00
CA ILE A 115 -1.24 -11.05 4.65
C ILE A 115 0.12 -11.16 3.93
N ASN A 116 0.15 -11.06 2.60
CA ASN A 116 1.36 -11.17 1.79
C ASN A 116 1.95 -9.80 1.40
N HIS A 117 1.51 -8.71 2.02
CA HIS A 117 2.08 -7.39 1.78
C HIS A 117 3.58 -7.37 2.10
N VAL A 118 4.37 -6.62 1.33
CA VAL A 118 5.84 -6.55 1.51
C VAL A 118 6.25 -6.08 2.91
N ASP A 119 5.45 -5.19 3.50
CA ASP A 119 5.68 -4.65 4.84
C ASP A 119 4.96 -5.45 5.95
N ALA A 120 4.22 -6.52 5.57
CA ALA A 120 3.55 -7.36 6.55
C ALA A 120 4.57 -8.21 7.32
N ARG A 121 4.40 -8.25 8.63
CA ARG A 121 5.26 -8.98 9.56
C ARG A 121 4.46 -9.81 10.54
N ASP A 122 5.08 -10.83 11.11
CA ASP A 122 4.49 -11.63 12.16
C ASP A 122 4.68 -10.94 13.51
N TYR A 123 3.57 -10.70 14.22
CA TYR A 123 3.57 -10.39 15.63
C TYR A 123 3.36 -11.69 16.41
N VAL A 124 4.36 -12.09 17.20
CA VAL A 124 4.31 -13.31 18.03
C VAL A 124 3.72 -12.94 19.38
N TRP A 125 2.49 -13.38 19.64
CA TRP A 125 1.85 -13.18 20.92
C TRP A 125 2.39 -14.16 21.96
N ASP A 126 2.41 -15.44 21.62
CA ASP A 126 3.00 -16.54 22.38
C ASP A 126 3.42 -17.69 21.42
N GLU A 127 3.70 -18.86 21.96
CA GLU A 127 4.14 -20.03 21.17
C GLU A 127 3.08 -20.52 20.16
N ASN A 128 1.79 -20.30 20.45
CA ASN A 128 0.67 -20.81 19.65
C ASN A 128 0.00 -19.72 18.79
N HIS A 129 0.15 -18.44 19.16
CA HIS A 129 -0.58 -17.34 18.53
C HIS A 129 0.35 -16.36 17.82
N LYS A 130 0.07 -16.17 16.54
CA LYS A 130 0.76 -15.20 15.67
C LYS A 130 -0.25 -14.42 14.87
N PHE A 131 -0.07 -13.11 14.82
CA PHE A 131 -0.89 -12.21 14.01
C PHE A 131 -0.07 -11.63 12.87
N ARG A 132 -0.65 -11.57 11.69
CA ARG A 132 -0.01 -10.94 10.54
C ARG A 132 -0.47 -9.49 10.45
N VAL A 133 0.44 -8.54 10.65
CA VAL A 133 0.19 -7.09 10.70
C VAL A 133 1.08 -6.32 9.73
N ILE A 134 0.64 -5.14 9.31
CA ILE A 134 1.38 -4.32 8.33
C ILE A 134 2.07 -3.14 9.01
N GLY A 135 1.42 -2.50 9.97
CA GLY A 135 1.88 -1.26 10.58
C GLY A 135 2.43 -1.40 12.00
N ASN A 136 3.17 -0.37 12.45
CA ASN A 136 3.59 -0.29 13.85
C ASN A 136 2.40 -0.04 14.79
N TYR A 137 1.41 0.70 14.33
CA TYR A 137 0.21 1.01 15.12
C TYR A 137 -0.63 -0.23 15.44
N GLU A 138 -0.69 -1.20 14.49
CA GLU A 138 -1.32 -2.50 14.72
C GLU A 138 -0.56 -3.32 15.77
N VAL A 139 0.80 -3.28 15.73
CA VAL A 139 1.63 -3.91 16.77
C VAL A 139 1.41 -3.29 18.14
N ASP A 140 1.33 -1.96 18.19
CA ASP A 140 1.10 -1.25 19.45
C ASP A 140 -0.28 -1.58 20.05
N PHE A 141 -1.30 -1.75 19.19
CA PHE A 141 -2.62 -2.19 19.64
C PHE A 141 -2.59 -3.62 20.21
N LEU A 142 -1.89 -4.55 19.55
CA LEU A 142 -1.73 -5.90 20.07
C LEU A 142 -0.96 -5.91 21.40
N ASN A 143 0.06 -5.05 21.57
CA ASN A 143 0.74 -4.89 22.85
C ASN A 143 -0.21 -4.35 23.91
N HIS A 144 -1.03 -3.34 23.60
CA HIS A 144 -2.03 -2.79 24.49
C HIS A 144 -3.02 -3.86 24.99
N LEU A 145 -3.56 -4.67 24.07
CA LEU A 145 -4.44 -5.80 24.44
C LEU A 145 -3.72 -6.83 25.31
N LYS A 146 -2.44 -7.11 25.02
CA LYS A 146 -1.62 -8.04 25.81
C LYS A 146 -1.35 -7.51 27.21
N ASP A 147 -1.07 -6.23 27.36
CA ASP A 147 -0.86 -5.57 28.65
C ASP A 147 -2.13 -5.55 29.50
N MET A 148 -3.30 -5.69 28.86
CA MET A 148 -4.61 -5.81 29.52
C MET A 148 -5.03 -7.27 29.77
N ASP A 149 -4.13 -8.23 29.62
CA ASP A 149 -4.40 -9.68 29.75
C ASP A 149 -5.53 -10.20 28.84
N TRP A 150 -5.67 -9.60 27.62
CA TRP A 150 -6.66 -10.05 26.63
C TRP A 150 -6.30 -11.42 26.06
N SER A 151 -7.32 -12.26 25.82
CA SER A 151 -7.09 -13.58 25.21
C SER A 151 -6.73 -13.44 23.71
N PRO A 152 -5.62 -14.02 23.23
CA PRO A 152 -5.30 -14.03 21.80
C PRO A 152 -6.30 -14.84 20.96
N ASP A 153 -7.02 -15.79 21.55
CA ASP A 153 -8.09 -16.55 20.87
C ASP A 153 -9.29 -15.68 20.50
N ASP A 154 -9.43 -14.52 21.16
CA ASP A 154 -10.49 -13.55 20.88
C ASP A 154 -10.04 -12.40 19.97
N ILE A 155 -8.99 -12.62 19.18
CA ILE A 155 -8.46 -11.62 18.24
C ILE A 155 -8.31 -12.26 16.87
N ILE A 156 -8.90 -11.64 15.85
CA ILE A 156 -8.74 -12.06 14.45
C ILE A 156 -8.16 -10.89 13.64
N ALA A 157 -7.05 -11.12 12.95
CA ALA A 157 -6.37 -10.14 12.11
C ALA A 157 -5.92 -10.77 10.77
N PRO A 158 -6.26 -10.16 9.63
CA PRO A 158 -7.24 -9.10 9.46
C PRO A 158 -8.67 -9.60 9.71
N SER A 159 -9.62 -8.65 9.86
CA SER A 159 -11.04 -8.99 10.06
C SER A 159 -11.55 -10.01 9.05
N PRO A 160 -12.35 -11.02 9.45
CA PRO A 160 -12.93 -12.03 8.55
C PRO A 160 -14.12 -11.50 7.75
N VAL A 161 -14.66 -10.32 8.13
CA VAL A 161 -15.86 -9.74 7.51
C VAL A 161 -15.49 -8.72 6.45
N ASP A 162 -16.22 -8.79 5.33
CA ASP A 162 -16.09 -7.92 4.18
C ASP A 162 -17.18 -6.86 4.19
N PHE A 163 -16.81 -5.59 4.12
CA PHE A 163 -17.75 -4.49 4.02
C PHE A 163 -17.77 -3.91 2.62
N HIS A 164 -18.87 -4.12 1.90
CA HIS A 164 -19.06 -3.58 0.57
C HIS A 164 -19.76 -2.23 0.61
N TYR A 165 -19.19 -1.24 -0.06
CA TYR A 165 -19.81 0.07 -0.17
C TYR A 165 -19.73 0.64 -1.58
N LYS A 166 -20.65 1.55 -1.92
CA LYS A 166 -20.67 2.26 -3.19
C LYS A 166 -20.19 3.68 -3.01
N TRP A 167 -19.31 4.10 -3.88
CA TRP A 167 -18.88 5.48 -3.96
C TRP A 167 -19.91 6.35 -4.66
N GLY A 168 -19.77 7.70 -4.57
CA GLY A 168 -20.71 8.65 -5.18
C GLY A 168 -20.81 8.56 -6.71
N ASP A 169 -19.81 7.99 -7.38
CA ASP A 169 -19.78 7.68 -8.82
C ASP A 169 -20.39 6.30 -9.15
N GLY A 170 -20.94 5.59 -8.15
CA GLY A 170 -21.51 4.26 -8.28
C GLY A 170 -20.51 3.11 -8.26
N THR A 171 -19.18 3.39 -8.17
CA THR A 171 -18.17 2.33 -8.06
C THR A 171 -18.31 1.57 -6.76
N GLN A 172 -18.17 0.24 -6.85
CA GLN A 172 -18.22 -0.64 -5.71
C GLN A 172 -16.81 -0.82 -5.13
N HIS A 173 -16.71 -0.68 -3.82
CA HIS A 173 -15.49 -0.84 -3.05
C HIS A 173 -15.68 -1.87 -1.96
N LEU A 174 -14.56 -2.44 -1.52
CA LEU A 174 -14.47 -3.37 -0.42
C LEU A 174 -13.56 -2.77 0.66
N TYR A 175 -13.95 -2.99 1.90
CA TYR A 175 -13.16 -2.62 3.06
C TYR A 175 -13.07 -3.79 4.04
N ILE A 176 -11.88 -4.02 4.58
CA ILE A 176 -11.60 -5.03 5.59
C ILE A 176 -10.91 -4.31 6.76
N PRO A 177 -11.51 -4.27 7.95
CA PRO A 177 -10.88 -3.73 9.15
C PRO A 177 -9.62 -4.48 9.56
N ASP A 178 -8.75 -3.82 10.31
CA ASP A 178 -7.49 -4.40 10.74
C ASP A 178 -7.70 -5.56 11.73
N PHE A 179 -8.70 -5.44 12.63
CA PHE A 179 -9.02 -6.49 13.60
C PHE A 179 -10.51 -6.73 13.75
N PHE A 180 -10.84 -7.92 14.24
CA PHE A 180 -12.16 -8.28 14.74
C PHE A 180 -12.00 -8.93 16.12
N ILE A 181 -12.80 -8.51 17.09
CA ILE A 181 -12.87 -9.06 18.46
C ILE A 181 -14.22 -9.76 18.61
N PRO A 182 -14.26 -11.10 18.48
CA PRO A 182 -15.49 -11.89 18.49
C PRO A 182 -16.39 -11.68 19.72
N SER A 183 -15.82 -11.71 20.91
CA SER A 183 -16.59 -11.56 22.17
C SER A 183 -17.37 -10.25 22.27
N LEU A 184 -16.85 -9.20 21.63
CA LEU A 184 -17.46 -7.86 21.58
C LEU A 184 -18.26 -7.63 20.29
N ASN A 185 -18.22 -8.56 19.35
CA ASN A 185 -18.73 -8.36 17.98
C ASN A 185 -18.22 -7.03 17.37
N LEU A 186 -16.94 -6.72 17.62
CA LEU A 186 -16.32 -5.41 17.36
C LEU A 186 -15.28 -5.47 16.25
N HIS A 187 -15.43 -4.62 15.26
CA HIS A 187 -14.40 -4.34 14.26
C HIS A 187 -13.56 -3.14 14.70
N VAL A 188 -12.24 -3.31 14.63
CA VAL A 188 -11.28 -2.27 15.01
C VAL A 188 -10.44 -1.89 13.80
N GLU A 189 -10.36 -0.60 13.54
CA GLU A 189 -9.48 0.01 12.55
C GLU A 189 -8.45 0.88 13.23
N ILE A 190 -7.18 0.72 12.88
CA ILE A 190 -6.07 1.46 13.47
C ILE A 190 -5.51 2.44 12.45
N LYS A 191 -5.43 3.71 12.80
CA LYS A 191 -4.91 4.74 11.90
C LYS A 191 -3.93 5.68 12.60
N GLN A 192 -2.93 6.09 11.83
CA GLN A 192 -2.05 7.19 12.21
C GLN A 192 -2.68 8.52 11.77
N GLY A 193 -2.79 9.49 12.68
CA GLY A 193 -3.43 10.79 12.42
C GLY A 193 -2.52 11.84 11.78
N ASN A 194 -1.21 11.71 11.92
CA ASN A 194 -0.25 12.74 11.49
C ASN A 194 0.33 12.48 10.10
N PHE A 195 -0.46 12.78 9.07
CA PHE A 195 0.07 12.91 7.72
C PHE A 195 -0.10 14.36 7.21
N ASN A 196 0.94 15.14 7.35
CA ASN A 196 1.02 16.52 6.85
C ASN A 196 1.43 16.55 5.36
N THR A 197 0.54 16.14 4.45
CA THR A 197 0.76 16.36 3.02
C THR A 197 -0.54 16.77 2.33
N SER A 198 -0.43 17.58 1.27
CA SER A 198 -1.54 18.00 0.41
C SER A 198 -2.33 16.81 -0.20
N PHE A 199 -1.71 15.66 -0.34
CA PHE A 199 -2.32 14.39 -0.69
C PHE A 199 -3.38 13.94 0.33
N MET A 200 -3.23 14.33 1.59
CA MET A 200 -4.12 13.92 2.68
C MET A 200 -5.37 14.78 2.81
N GLU A 201 -5.37 16.04 2.35
CA GLU A 201 -6.61 16.85 2.35
C GLU A 201 -7.66 16.26 1.40
N HIS A 202 -7.22 15.79 0.23
CA HIS A 202 -8.10 15.07 -0.69
C HIS A 202 -8.61 13.75 -0.08
N ASN A 203 -7.76 13.03 0.63
CA ASN A 203 -8.10 11.74 1.24
C ASN A 203 -8.90 11.85 2.55
N ARG A 204 -8.87 13.00 3.27
CA ARG A 204 -9.69 13.19 4.49
C ARG A 204 -11.19 13.00 4.24
N GLY A 205 -11.70 13.55 3.14
CA GLY A 205 -13.09 13.36 2.75
C GLY A 205 -13.43 11.90 2.41
N ILE A 206 -12.48 11.20 1.81
CA ILE A 206 -12.59 9.78 1.48
C ILE A 206 -12.61 8.93 2.75
N GLU A 207 -11.67 9.14 3.66
CA GLU A 207 -11.58 8.40 4.92
C GLU A 207 -12.77 8.67 5.85
N ALA A 208 -13.23 9.92 5.98
CA ALA A 208 -14.42 10.25 6.75
C ALA A 208 -15.68 9.57 6.20
N ARG A 209 -15.80 9.47 4.87
CA ARG A 209 -16.93 8.80 4.23
C ARG A 209 -16.88 7.28 4.42
N LYS A 210 -15.69 6.66 4.32
CA LYS A 210 -15.50 5.24 4.65
C LYS A 210 -15.91 4.96 6.09
N ASP A 211 -15.41 5.76 7.03
CA ASP A 211 -15.71 5.63 8.46
C ASP A 211 -17.23 5.70 8.73
N GLN A 212 -17.91 6.70 8.15
CA GLN A 212 -19.35 6.82 8.27
C GLN A 212 -20.11 5.60 7.69
N MET A 213 -19.64 5.07 6.58
CA MET A 213 -20.25 3.90 5.95
C MET A 213 -20.06 2.65 6.81
N MET A 214 -18.86 2.48 7.39
CA MET A 214 -18.57 1.38 8.32
C MET A 214 -19.47 1.44 9.55
N ARG A 215 -19.59 2.60 10.18
CA ARG A 215 -20.51 2.81 11.33
C ARG A 215 -21.96 2.47 10.99
N ASN A 216 -22.43 2.92 9.83
CA ASN A 216 -23.79 2.65 9.37
C ASN A 216 -24.03 1.16 9.10
N GLU A 217 -23.07 0.49 8.47
CA GLU A 217 -23.17 -0.92 8.15
C GLU A 217 -23.09 -1.80 9.40
N CYS A 218 -22.17 -1.51 10.31
CA CYS A 218 -22.09 -2.19 11.60
C CYS A 218 -23.38 -2.01 12.39
N LYS A 219 -23.94 -0.79 12.47
CA LYS A 219 -25.22 -0.53 13.12
C LYS A 219 -26.36 -1.33 12.49
N ARG A 220 -26.40 -1.45 11.14
CA ARG A 220 -27.42 -2.22 10.40
C ARG A 220 -27.32 -3.73 10.67
N THR A 221 -26.12 -4.25 10.89
CA THR A 221 -25.84 -5.68 11.09
C THR A 221 -25.74 -6.09 12.56
N GLY A 222 -25.92 -5.14 13.51
CA GLY A 222 -25.79 -5.40 14.93
C GLY A 222 -24.35 -5.63 15.39
N MET A 223 -23.37 -5.19 14.60
CA MET A 223 -21.95 -5.21 14.93
C MET A 223 -21.49 -3.86 15.48
N HIS A 224 -20.36 -3.84 16.14
CA HIS A 224 -19.70 -2.63 16.63
C HIS A 224 -18.50 -2.27 15.72
N TYR A 225 -18.17 -0.99 15.70
CA TYR A 225 -17.00 -0.50 14.96
C TYR A 225 -16.36 0.67 15.70
N ILE A 226 -15.06 0.57 15.91
CA ILE A 226 -14.25 1.64 16.47
C ILE A 226 -13.05 1.93 15.54
N LYS A 227 -12.69 3.20 15.46
CA LYS A 227 -11.49 3.66 14.76
C LYS A 227 -10.55 4.32 15.75
N ILE A 228 -9.44 3.68 16.02
CA ILE A 228 -8.43 4.15 16.96
C ILE A 228 -7.40 4.97 16.20
N MET A 229 -7.24 6.23 16.62
CA MET A 229 -6.32 7.20 16.01
C MET A 229 -5.13 7.45 16.95
N ASP A 230 -3.90 7.39 16.41
CA ASP A 230 -2.69 7.81 17.14
C ASP A 230 -2.51 7.13 18.52
N LYS A 231 -2.85 5.83 18.60
CA LYS A 231 -2.77 5.03 19.83
C LYS A 231 -3.60 5.58 21.00
N LYS A 232 -4.70 6.28 20.69
CA LYS A 232 -5.63 6.78 21.71
C LYS A 232 -6.64 5.68 22.03
N TYR A 233 -6.32 4.85 23.01
CA TYR A 233 -7.12 3.68 23.39
C TYR A 233 -8.26 4.00 24.36
N ASP A 234 -8.32 5.21 24.93
CA ASP A 234 -9.27 5.60 25.98
C ASP A 234 -10.75 5.29 25.62
N GLU A 235 -11.15 5.53 24.36
CA GLU A 235 -12.53 5.23 23.91
C GLU A 235 -12.78 3.72 23.92
N PHE A 236 -11.81 2.95 23.43
CA PHE A 236 -11.88 1.49 23.42
C PHE A 236 -11.93 0.93 24.85
N ASP A 237 -11.05 1.40 25.72
CA ASP A 237 -10.94 0.92 27.09
C ASP A 237 -12.21 1.22 27.89
N ASN A 238 -12.73 2.44 27.82
CA ASN A 238 -13.94 2.86 28.52
C ASN A 238 -15.20 2.14 28.01
N GLU A 239 -15.33 1.97 26.70
CA GLU A 239 -16.55 1.44 26.09
C GLU A 239 -16.59 -0.09 26.14
N TYR A 240 -15.45 -0.76 25.93
CA TYR A 240 -15.40 -2.19 25.69
C TYR A 240 -14.70 -2.99 26.79
N VAL A 241 -13.82 -2.39 27.59
CA VAL A 241 -13.07 -3.08 28.63
C VAL A 241 -13.65 -2.83 30.02
N GLU A 242 -13.91 -1.56 30.35
CA GLU A 242 -14.39 -1.18 31.69
C GLU A 242 -15.91 -1.34 31.86
N SER A 243 -16.64 -1.57 30.74
CA SER A 243 -18.10 -1.75 30.82
C SER A 243 -18.44 -3.00 31.62
N PRO A 244 -19.30 -2.90 32.67
CA PRO A 244 -19.67 -4.03 33.55
C PRO A 244 -20.29 -5.22 32.81
N ASN A 245 -20.82 -4.99 31.60
CA ASN A 245 -21.48 -6.01 30.78
C ASN A 245 -20.53 -6.85 29.92
N ASN A 246 -19.23 -6.48 29.82
CA ASN A 246 -18.28 -7.07 28.91
C ASN A 246 -17.15 -7.84 29.58
N ARG A 247 -17.18 -7.99 30.91
CA ARG A 247 -16.19 -8.86 31.60
C ARG A 247 -16.52 -10.31 31.28
N PRO A 248 -15.61 -11.09 30.67
CA PRO A 248 -15.80 -12.54 30.58
C PRO A 248 -15.95 -13.07 32.02
N GLU A 249 -16.99 -13.87 32.24
CA GLU A 249 -17.16 -14.58 33.54
C GLU A 249 -15.88 -15.38 33.81
N GLN A 250 -15.17 -15.01 34.85
CA GLN A 250 -14.02 -15.77 35.33
C GLN A 250 -14.56 -17.10 35.85
N GLY A 251 -14.51 -18.13 34.96
CA GLY A 251 -14.83 -19.52 35.29
C GLY A 251 -13.57 -20.30 35.66
#